data_1ad079e17ad942567f0128e85d6c1dc7
#
_entry.id   1ad079e17ad942567f0128e85d6c1dc7
#
_cell.length_a   1.000
_cell.length_b   1.000
_cell.length_c   1.000
_cell.angle_alpha   90.00
_cell.angle_beta   90.00
_cell.angle_gamma   90.00
#
_symmetry.space_group_name_H-M   'P 1'
#
loop_
_entity.id
_entity.type
_entity.pdbx_description
1 polymer ?
#
loop_
_entity_poly.entity_id
_entity_poly.type
_entity_poly.pdbx_seq_one_letter_code
_entity_poly.pdbx_strand_id
1 'polypeptide(L)' 'LILVNELKGKIRAKGYTQERLAKELGISPKTLSSKLSKGVFGSDEIEKMIKILEIDNPIEIFFIR' A
#
# COMPACT_ATOMS: atom_id res chain seq x y z
N LEU A 1 -7.67 -6.75 8.09
CA LEU A 1 -6.25 -6.91 8.41
C LEU A 1 -5.41 -6.89 7.14
N ILE A 2 -4.39 -6.06 7.11
CA ILE A 2 -3.51 -5.90 5.95
C ILE A 2 -2.16 -6.52 6.28
N LEU A 3 -1.64 -7.34 5.36
CA LEU A 3 -0.30 -7.92 5.49
C LEU A 3 0.73 -6.86 5.09
N VAL A 4 1.12 -6.03 6.05
CA VAL A 4 1.97 -4.86 5.80
C VAL A 4 3.32 -5.25 5.20
N ASN A 5 3.94 -6.32 5.69
CA ASN A 5 5.24 -6.74 5.17
C ASN A 5 5.15 -7.19 3.71
N GLU A 6 4.07 -7.88 3.36
CA GLU A 6 3.82 -8.28 1.97
C GLU A 6 3.61 -7.05 1.09
N LEU A 7 2.86 -6.07 1.59
CA LEU A 7 2.62 -4.83 0.88
C LEU A 7 3.92 -4.07 0.66
N LYS A 8 4.76 -3.96 1.70
CA LYS A 8 6.06 -3.31 1.58
C LYS A 8 6.94 -4.00 0.55
N GLY A 9 6.87 -5.33 0.49
CA GLY A 9 7.58 -6.11 -0.51
C GLY A 9 7.13 -5.77 -1.93
N LYS A 10 5.83 -5.62 -2.14
CA LYS A 10 5.29 -5.24 -3.45
C LYS A 10 5.72 -3.82 -3.85
N ILE A 11 5.72 -2.89 -2.90
CA ILE A 11 6.18 -1.52 -3.14
C ILE A 11 7.63 -1.55 -3.63
N ARG A 12 8.49 -2.28 -2.93
CA ARG A 12 9.90 -2.37 -3.27
C ARG A 12 10.12 -3.09 -4.59
N ALA A 13 9.37 -4.15 -4.84
CA ALA A 13 9.49 -4.94 -6.06
C ALA A 13 9.17 -4.11 -7.31
N LYS A 14 8.29 -3.12 -7.19
CA LYS A 14 7.93 -2.23 -8.29
C LYS A 14 8.86 -1.02 -8.39
N GLY A 15 9.88 -0.94 -7.55
CA GLY A 15 10.83 0.17 -7.58
C GLY A 15 10.29 1.45 -6.99
N TYR A 16 9.21 1.39 -6.23
CA TYR A 16 8.68 2.56 -5.55
C TYR A 16 9.34 2.77 -4.20
N THR A 17 9.49 4.04 -3.83
CA THR A 17 9.78 4.41 -2.46
C THR A 17 8.46 4.80 -1.79
N GLN A 18 8.46 4.87 -0.46
CA GLN A 18 7.27 5.31 0.26
C GLN A 18 6.91 6.75 -0.13
N GLU A 19 7.91 7.61 -0.35
CA GLU A 19 7.66 8.97 -0.78
C GLU A 19 6.94 9.03 -2.12
N ARG A 20 7.42 8.25 -3.07
CA ARG A 20 6.82 8.22 -4.40
C ARG A 20 5.41 7.65 -4.37
N LEU A 21 5.22 6.58 -3.61
CA LEU A 21 3.89 5.98 -3.48
C LEU A 21 2.92 6.96 -2.82
N ALA A 22 3.35 7.67 -1.77
CA ALA A 22 2.53 8.66 -1.11
C ALA A 22 2.08 9.75 -2.09
N LYS A 23 2.99 10.21 -2.93
CA LYS A 23 2.68 11.20 -3.95
C LYS A 23 1.61 10.69 -4.92
N GLU A 24 1.74 9.45 -5.36
CA GLU A 24 0.76 8.83 -6.25
C GLU A 24 -0.61 8.68 -5.59
N LEU A 25 -0.62 8.44 -4.28
CA LEU A 25 -1.86 8.32 -3.51
C LEU A 25 -2.45 9.67 -3.10
N GLY A 26 -1.71 10.75 -3.31
CA GLY A 26 -2.17 12.09 -2.94
C GLY A 26 -2.08 12.38 -1.44
N ILE A 27 -1.19 11.72 -0.73
CA ILE A 27 -0.99 11.91 0.71
C ILE A 27 0.48 12.20 0.99
N SER A 28 0.77 12.69 2.21
CA SER A 28 2.16 12.94 2.59
C SER A 28 2.88 11.65 2.94
N PRO A 29 4.21 11.60 2.80
CA PRO A 29 4.98 10.42 3.20
C PRO A 29 4.77 10.05 4.67
N LYS A 30 4.61 11.05 5.53
CA LYS A 30 4.35 10.82 6.94
C LYS A 30 3.01 10.13 7.17
N THR A 31 1.98 10.57 6.43
CA THR A 31 0.67 9.94 6.49
C THR A 31 0.73 8.49 6.01
N LEU A 32 1.43 8.24 4.91
CA LEU A 32 1.59 6.88 4.40
C LEU A 32 2.31 6.00 5.42
N SER A 33 3.39 6.50 6.00
CA SER A 33 4.14 5.76 7.02
C SER A 33 3.26 5.39 8.22
N SER A 34 2.42 6.34 8.67
CA SER A 34 1.48 6.10 9.77
C SER A 34 0.46 5.02 9.40
N LYS A 35 -0.08 5.09 8.19
CA LYS A 35 -1.06 4.10 7.71
C LYS A 35 -0.43 2.71 7.59
N LEU A 36 0.80 2.63 7.10
CA LEU A 36 1.52 1.36 7.02
C LEU A 36 1.77 0.78 8.41
N SER A 37 2.13 1.64 9.36
CA SER A 37 2.37 1.21 10.73
C SER A 37 1.11 0.64 11.38
N LYS A 38 -0.04 1.25 11.11
CA LYS A 38 -1.32 0.81 11.67
C LYS A 38 -1.96 -0.32 10.86
N GLY A 39 -1.55 -0.48 9.60
CA GLY A 39 -2.15 -1.45 8.71
C GLY A 39 -3.57 -1.10 8.29
N VAL A 40 -3.87 0.21 8.21
CA VAL A 40 -5.23 0.70 7.88
C VAL A 40 -5.17 1.65 6.71
N PHE A 41 -5.95 1.35 5.67
CA PHE A 41 -6.07 2.18 4.47
C PHE A 41 -7.52 2.34 4.08
N GLY A 42 -7.85 3.47 3.45
CA GLY A 42 -9.16 3.66 2.86
C GLY A 42 -9.32 2.82 1.60
N SER A 43 -10.58 2.55 1.23
CA SER A 43 -10.86 1.74 0.04
C SER A 43 -10.31 2.36 -1.24
N ASP A 44 -10.37 3.69 -1.36
CA ASP A 44 -9.79 4.40 -2.51
C ASP A 44 -8.28 4.19 -2.61
N GLU A 45 -7.62 4.23 -1.46
CA GLU A 45 -6.17 4.03 -1.41
C GLU A 45 -5.81 2.60 -1.78
N ILE A 46 -6.58 1.64 -1.32
CA ILE A 46 -6.37 0.23 -1.64
C ILE A 46 -6.52 0.01 -3.15
N GLU A 47 -7.56 0.58 -3.75
CA GLU A 47 -7.77 0.46 -5.19
C GLU A 47 -6.61 1.04 -5.99
N LYS A 48 -6.13 2.22 -5.58
CA LYS A 48 -4.99 2.85 -6.25
C LYS A 48 -3.74 2.01 -6.12
N MET A 49 -3.50 1.47 -4.93
CA MET A 49 -2.32 0.63 -4.71
C MET A 49 -2.36 -0.64 -5.54
N ILE A 50 -3.51 -1.27 -5.66
CA ILE A 50 -3.66 -2.47 -6.49
C ILE A 50 -3.26 -2.17 -7.93
N LYS A 51 -3.70 -1.03 -8.46
CA LYS A 51 -3.39 -0.62 -9.83
C LYS A 51 -1.93 -0.23 -10.00
N ILE A 52 -1.42 0.61 -9.09
CA ILE A 52 -0.06 1.13 -9.18
C ILE A 52 0.97 0.01 -9.03
N LEU A 53 0.75 -0.86 -8.07
CA LEU A 53 1.68 -1.93 -7.75
C LEU A 53 1.41 -3.22 -8.52
N GLU A 54 0.37 -3.23 -9.34
CA GLU A 54 -0.03 -4.39 -10.15
C GLU A 54 -0.14 -5.65 -9.29
N ILE A 55 -0.90 -5.52 -8.21
CA ILE A 55 -1.06 -6.62 -7.25
C ILE A 55 -2.02 -7.67 -7.82
N ASP A 56 -1.53 -8.90 -7.96
CA ASP A 56 -2.31 -10.00 -8.52
C ASP A 56 -3.21 -10.67 -7.50
N ASN A 57 -2.85 -10.57 -6.23
CA ASN A 57 -3.55 -11.25 -5.15
C ASN A 57 -3.99 -10.28 -4.04
N PRO A 58 -4.84 -9.28 -4.38
CA PRO A 58 -5.21 -8.25 -3.41
C PRO A 58 -5.96 -8.79 -2.18
N ILE A 59 -6.74 -9.85 -2.36
CA ILE A 59 -7.48 -10.44 -1.24
C ILE A 59 -6.52 -10.96 -0.18
N GLU A 60 -5.43 -11.60 -0.58
CA GLU A 60 -4.46 -12.13 0.36
C GLU A 60 -3.70 -11.05 1.11
N ILE A 61 -3.50 -9.89 0.48
CA ILE A 61 -2.74 -8.80 1.08
C ILE A 61 -3.62 -7.88 1.91
N PHE A 62 -4.78 -7.49 1.39
CA PHE A 62 -5.62 -6.46 2.00
C PHE A 62 -6.81 -7.00 2.79
N PHE A 63 -7.24 -8.21 2.52
CA PHE A 63 -8.48 -8.74 3.09
C PHE A 63 -8.31 -10.06 3.81
N ILE A 64 -7.12 -10.34 4.27
CA ILE A 64 -6.85 -11.56 5.03
C ILE A 64 -7.56 -11.50 6.39
N ARG A 65 -7.98 -12.64 6.87
CA ARG A 65 -8.70 -12.75 8.14
C ARG A 65 -7.83 -13.34 9.23
#